data_d10a33c4468f6b2cd2aff2401ef2e14f
#
_entry.id   d10a33c4468f6b2cd2aff2401ef2e14f
#
_cell.length_a   1.000
_cell.length_b   1.000
_cell.length_c   1.000
_cell.angle_alpha   90.00
_cell.angle_beta   90.00
_cell.angle_gamma   90.00
#
_symmetry.space_group_name_H-M   'P 1'
#
loop_
_entity.id
_entity.type
_entity.pdbx_description
1 polymer ?
#
loop_
_entity_poly.entity_id
_entity_poly.type
_entity_poly.pdbx_seq_one_letter_code
_entity_poly.pdbx_strand_id
1 'polypeptide(L)'
;MSLSAASLPRSGRRLFVVLIVLLAAVGTGERRAGAAAGPGTSSVAATPDRARYDVGLRSDADGSHWTGRQRVSFRNASGQLLREVYLRLWGNGEDKCGTPGVPSPVVVSHIRGGTSARPTVDCTALRIALPKPLGRGMRTSVSFDVSITVPDRNARFGRENAYRFLGNALPVLAVRDTKGWHLDPYVAVGESFYSLASDFRVRLDHPSALRVPATGHTRTRPGGPQRTVTISVAEQVRDFAWAAGPFRTATDTTPGGVRVKSYWSPDTPAAGVRLNRTEAVAAIDRFGRELGRYPYGEIDLVMTSGFGGGMEYPGLVLLGTTEEGGAVVHEVAHQWWYGIVGNDEYASPWLDESFAQYANARFYGWDTRNCWSDVYWPDDSAALTDSMAYWSQHRGEYHLVYTAGPCALADLQRTLGADTMARLLKRYARDHWYGVSTTDDFKKLAQSMTDDDLGPFWEAHRIN
;
A
#
# COMPACT_ATOMS: atom_id res chain seq x y z
N MET A 1 42.65 35.41 18.70
CA MET A 1 43.32 35.84 17.48
C MET A 1 42.27 35.99 16.40
N SER A 2 42.10 37.21 16.00
CA SER A 2 41.19 37.76 15.01
C SER A 2 41.69 37.53 13.59
N LEU A 3 40.76 37.48 12.64
CA LEU A 3 40.87 37.93 11.25
C LEU A 3 39.74 37.20 10.44
N SER A 4 38.95 37.76 9.68
CA SER A 4 38.55 39.06 9.14
C SER A 4 37.70 38.77 7.92
N ALA A 5 36.61 39.46 7.79
CA ALA A 5 35.66 39.40 6.68
C ALA A 5 36.25 39.93 5.37
N ALA A 6 35.81 39.38 4.24
CA ALA A 6 35.98 40.00 2.94
C ALA A 6 34.67 40.04 2.18
N SER A 7 34.36 41.22 1.70
CA SER A 7 33.15 41.78 1.14
C SER A 7 32.94 41.43 -0.34
N LEU A 8 31.64 41.33 -0.69
CA LEU A 8 31.07 41.33 -2.07
C LEU A 8 31.16 42.72 -2.74
N PRO A 9 31.11 42.76 -4.08
CA PRO A 9 30.57 43.96 -4.74
C PRO A 9 29.19 43.73 -5.38
N ARG A 10 28.36 44.76 -5.24
CA ARG A 10 27.06 44.98 -5.90
C ARG A 10 27.28 45.61 -7.27
N SER A 11 26.50 45.16 -8.26
CA SER A 11 25.88 45.98 -9.36
C SER A 11 25.14 45.01 -10.30
N GLY A 12 23.97 45.28 -10.76
CA GLY A 12 23.33 46.23 -11.54
C GLY A 12 21.86 45.88 -11.80
N ARG A 13 20.97 46.74 -11.51
CA ARG A 13 19.54 46.73 -11.89
C ARG A 13 19.42 46.88 -13.42
N ARG A 14 18.62 46.03 -14.07
CA ARG A 14 17.92 46.41 -15.32
C ARG A 14 16.45 46.05 -15.18
N LEU A 15 15.63 47.12 -15.21
CA LEU A 15 14.18 47.11 -15.40
C LEU A 15 13.88 46.61 -16.82
N PHE A 16 12.98 45.66 -16.95
CA PHE A 16 12.24 45.47 -18.19
C PHE A 16 10.73 45.49 -17.87
N VAL A 17 10.12 46.51 -18.44
CA VAL A 17 8.66 46.70 -18.54
C VAL A 17 8.18 45.77 -19.64
N VAL A 18 7.20 44.93 -19.37
CA VAL A 18 6.45 44.22 -20.41
C VAL A 18 4.95 44.37 -20.18
N LEU A 19 4.40 44.82 -21.24
CA LEU A 19 3.05 45.22 -21.57
C LEU A 19 2.02 44.12 -21.28
N ILE A 20 0.93 44.50 -20.60
CA ILE A 20 -0.27 43.68 -20.43
C ILE A 20 -1.10 43.75 -21.70
N VAL A 21 -1.39 42.61 -22.32
CA VAL A 21 -2.50 42.45 -23.26
C VAL A 21 -3.53 41.51 -22.63
N LEU A 22 -4.65 42.07 -22.26
CA LEU A 22 -5.86 41.34 -21.86
C LEU A 22 -6.54 40.80 -23.13
N LEU A 23 -6.73 39.50 -23.20
CA LEU A 23 -7.74 38.89 -24.04
C LEU A 23 -8.61 37.98 -23.17
N ALA A 24 -9.82 38.44 -22.95
CA ALA A 24 -10.90 37.67 -22.35
C ALA A 24 -11.41 36.64 -23.38
N ALA A 25 -11.42 35.39 -23.02
CA ALA A 25 -12.22 34.36 -23.66
C ALA A 25 -12.92 33.55 -22.58
N VAL A 26 -14.22 33.75 -22.46
CA VAL A 26 -15.14 32.93 -21.68
C VAL A 26 -15.26 31.58 -22.35
N GLY A 27 -14.97 30.52 -21.60
CA GLY A 27 -15.16 29.15 -22.06
C GLY A 27 -15.33 28.23 -20.84
N THR A 28 -16.60 28.08 -20.39
CA THR A 28 -17.02 27.13 -19.39
C THR A 28 -16.86 25.72 -19.93
N GLY A 29 -16.02 24.95 -19.32
CA GLY A 29 -15.84 23.54 -19.63
C GLY A 29 -15.04 22.87 -18.53
N GLU A 30 -15.72 22.49 -17.43
CA GLU A 30 -15.15 21.56 -16.44
C GLU A 30 -14.88 20.22 -17.14
N ARG A 31 -13.67 20.02 -17.62
CA ARG A 31 -13.18 18.69 -17.95
C ARG A 31 -12.66 18.07 -16.67
N ARG A 32 -13.44 17.16 -16.08
CA ARG A 32 -12.91 16.15 -15.16
C ARG A 32 -11.72 15.50 -15.84
N ALA A 33 -10.55 15.66 -15.25
CA ALA A 33 -9.38 14.88 -15.61
C ALA A 33 -9.65 13.42 -15.22
N GLY A 34 -10.23 12.67 -16.15
CA GLY A 34 -10.23 11.23 -16.09
C GLY A 34 -8.79 10.77 -16.16
N ALA A 35 -8.30 10.07 -15.14
CA ALA A 35 -7.06 9.34 -15.22
C ALA A 35 -7.15 8.42 -16.43
N ALA A 36 -6.34 8.67 -17.45
CA ALA A 36 -6.21 7.77 -18.58
C ALA A 36 -5.56 6.49 -18.04
N ALA A 37 -6.40 5.48 -17.78
CA ALA A 37 -5.94 4.13 -17.58
C ALA A 37 -5.27 3.70 -18.89
N GLY A 38 -3.95 3.63 -18.90
CA GLY A 38 -3.23 2.92 -19.94
C GLY A 38 -3.71 1.46 -19.97
N PRO A 39 -3.70 0.80 -21.12
CA PRO A 39 -4.04 -0.61 -21.19
C PRO A 39 -2.95 -1.44 -20.50
N GLY A 40 -3.06 -1.60 -19.19
CA GLY A 40 -2.28 -2.59 -18.46
C GLY A 40 -2.74 -3.96 -18.93
N THR A 41 -1.94 -4.65 -19.67
CA THR A 41 -2.12 -6.06 -19.96
C THR A 41 -1.65 -6.84 -18.74
N SER A 42 -2.48 -6.89 -17.70
CA SER A 42 -2.25 -7.87 -16.64
C SER A 42 -2.28 -9.25 -17.27
N SER A 43 -1.18 -9.98 -17.18
CA SER A 43 -1.03 -11.34 -17.69
C SER A 43 -1.98 -12.33 -16.98
N VAL A 44 -2.54 -11.95 -15.84
CA VAL A 44 -3.43 -12.76 -15.03
C VAL A 44 -4.87 -12.26 -15.16
N ALA A 45 -5.73 -13.01 -15.83
CA ALA A 45 -7.17 -12.79 -15.81
C ALA A 45 -7.73 -13.19 -14.44
N ALA A 46 -7.73 -12.26 -13.50
CA ALA A 46 -8.12 -12.49 -12.12
C ALA A 46 -9.52 -11.94 -11.80
N THR A 47 -10.16 -12.52 -10.81
CA THR A 47 -11.45 -12.08 -10.27
C THR A 47 -11.30 -11.93 -8.74
N PRO A 48 -11.99 -11.00 -8.08
CA PRO A 48 -13.02 -10.09 -8.58
C PRO A 48 -12.44 -8.96 -9.44
N ASP A 49 -13.10 -8.62 -10.54
CA ASP A 49 -12.74 -7.45 -11.31
C ASP A 49 -13.64 -6.28 -10.94
N ARG A 50 -13.04 -5.08 -10.82
CA ARG A 50 -13.72 -3.83 -10.48
C ARG A 50 -14.61 -3.98 -9.25
N ALA A 51 -14.05 -4.55 -8.20
CA ALA A 51 -14.74 -4.63 -6.92
C ALA A 51 -14.96 -3.23 -6.36
N ARG A 52 -16.14 -3.03 -5.75
CA ARG A 52 -16.48 -1.80 -5.06
C ARG A 52 -17.02 -2.12 -3.69
N TYR A 53 -16.42 -1.48 -2.71
CA TYR A 53 -16.76 -1.61 -1.30
C TYR A 53 -17.47 -0.34 -0.82
N ASP A 54 -18.73 -0.47 -0.40
CA ASP A 54 -19.48 0.57 0.31
C ASP A 54 -19.56 0.16 1.78
N VAL A 55 -18.90 0.94 2.65
CA VAL A 55 -18.70 0.62 4.07
C VAL A 55 -19.24 1.75 4.94
N GLY A 56 -20.02 1.40 5.95
CA GLY A 56 -20.46 2.35 6.97
C GLY A 56 -20.24 1.76 8.37
N LEU A 57 -19.32 2.34 9.12
CA LEU A 57 -18.97 1.90 10.48
C LEU A 57 -19.20 3.02 11.50
N ARG A 58 -19.50 2.63 12.72
CA ARG A 58 -19.56 3.48 13.89
C ARG A 58 -18.67 2.92 14.99
N SER A 59 -17.83 3.78 15.56
CA SER A 59 -17.00 3.40 16.69
C SER A 59 -17.67 3.63 18.04
N ASP A 60 -17.16 2.93 19.04
CA ASP A 60 -17.32 3.26 20.45
C ASP A 60 -16.59 4.56 20.85
N ALA A 61 -16.47 4.80 22.15
CA ALA A 61 -15.96 6.06 22.69
C ALA A 61 -14.46 6.30 22.43
N ASP A 62 -13.66 5.25 22.31
CA ASP A 62 -12.20 5.33 22.17
C ASP A 62 -11.67 4.78 20.85
N GLY A 63 -12.55 4.36 19.94
CA GLY A 63 -12.18 3.80 18.64
C GLY A 63 -11.68 2.36 18.69
N SER A 64 -11.88 1.63 19.78
CA SER A 64 -11.45 0.23 19.93
C SER A 64 -12.43 -0.77 19.34
N HIS A 65 -13.69 -0.38 19.18
CA HIS A 65 -14.71 -1.24 18.61
C HIS A 65 -15.50 -0.51 17.53
N TRP A 66 -15.59 -1.13 16.34
CA TRP A 66 -16.30 -0.59 15.19
C TRP A 66 -17.35 -1.57 14.69
N THR A 67 -18.57 -1.09 14.53
CA THR A 67 -19.67 -1.92 14.03
C THR A 67 -20.39 -1.23 12.89
N GLY A 68 -20.95 -2.03 11.98
CA GLY A 68 -21.76 -1.49 10.92
C GLY A 68 -21.98 -2.45 9.78
N ARG A 69 -22.06 -1.91 8.58
CA ARG A 69 -22.39 -2.69 7.39
C ARG A 69 -21.38 -2.46 6.29
N GLN A 70 -21.09 -3.55 5.57
CA GLN A 70 -20.32 -3.51 4.34
C GLN A 70 -21.12 -4.17 3.21
N ARG A 71 -21.01 -3.58 2.02
CA ARG A 71 -21.47 -4.17 0.76
C ARG A 71 -20.30 -4.21 -0.19
N VAL A 72 -20.11 -5.34 -0.86
CA VAL A 72 -19.17 -5.47 -1.95
C VAL A 72 -19.90 -5.87 -3.22
N SER A 73 -19.63 -5.15 -4.31
CA SER A 73 -20.15 -5.41 -5.66
C SER A 73 -18.95 -5.71 -6.56
N PHE A 74 -19.05 -6.73 -7.40
CA PHE A 74 -17.94 -7.14 -8.27
C PHE A 74 -18.45 -7.79 -9.57
N ARG A 75 -17.55 -7.96 -10.52
CA ARG A 75 -17.77 -8.66 -11.77
C ARG A 75 -16.94 -9.95 -11.80
N ASN A 76 -17.52 -11.02 -12.32
CA ASN A 76 -16.76 -12.22 -12.62
C ASN A 76 -15.96 -12.02 -13.92
N ALA A 77 -14.66 -11.80 -13.80
CA ALA A 77 -13.73 -11.70 -14.92
C ALA A 77 -13.07 -13.04 -15.27
N SER A 78 -13.25 -14.08 -14.44
CA SER A 78 -12.73 -15.41 -14.74
C SER A 78 -13.42 -16.04 -15.95
N GLY A 79 -12.77 -16.99 -16.60
CA GLY A 79 -13.36 -17.79 -17.67
C GLY A 79 -14.37 -18.83 -17.18
N GLN A 80 -14.66 -18.90 -15.88
CA GLN A 80 -15.43 -19.95 -15.25
C GLN A 80 -16.68 -19.42 -14.56
N LEU A 81 -17.65 -20.33 -14.36
CA LEU A 81 -18.86 -20.07 -13.61
C LEU A 81 -18.55 -20.07 -12.11
N LEU A 82 -18.77 -18.95 -11.42
CA LEU A 82 -18.58 -18.86 -9.98
C LEU A 82 -19.83 -19.29 -9.23
N ARG A 83 -19.71 -20.28 -8.38
CA ARG A 83 -20.78 -20.77 -7.47
C ARG A 83 -20.63 -20.19 -6.07
N GLU A 84 -19.46 -19.62 -5.78
CA GLU A 84 -19.07 -19.10 -4.47
C GLU A 84 -18.03 -18.02 -4.61
N VAL A 85 -17.87 -17.23 -3.57
CA VAL A 85 -16.76 -16.29 -3.36
C VAL A 85 -16.23 -16.45 -1.95
N TYR A 86 -15.03 -15.93 -1.70
CA TYR A 86 -14.45 -15.90 -0.37
C TYR A 86 -14.18 -14.47 0.04
N LEU A 87 -14.42 -14.17 1.32
CA LEU A 87 -13.90 -12.97 1.97
C LEU A 87 -12.64 -13.35 2.73
N ARG A 88 -11.58 -12.54 2.57
CA ARG A 88 -10.41 -12.58 3.44
C ARG A 88 -10.68 -11.72 4.67
N LEU A 89 -10.45 -12.29 5.82
CA LEU A 89 -10.61 -11.68 7.14
C LEU A 89 -9.20 -11.59 7.77
N TRP A 90 -8.32 -10.84 7.10
CA TRP A 90 -6.91 -10.79 7.45
C TRP A 90 -6.65 -10.37 8.91
N GLY A 91 -7.50 -9.50 9.48
CA GLY A 91 -7.41 -9.09 10.88
C GLY A 91 -7.55 -10.23 11.91
N ASN A 92 -7.96 -11.43 11.47
CA ASN A 92 -8.03 -12.62 12.33
C ASN A 92 -6.73 -13.47 12.30
N GLY A 93 -5.78 -13.14 11.42
CA GLY A 93 -4.67 -14.02 11.09
C GLY A 93 -3.63 -14.19 12.21
N GLU A 94 -3.49 -13.22 13.10
CA GLU A 94 -2.55 -13.30 14.21
C GLU A 94 -3.09 -14.09 15.41
N ASP A 95 -4.41 -14.26 15.49
CA ASP A 95 -5.06 -14.99 16.56
C ASP A 95 -5.35 -16.42 16.16
N LYS A 96 -5.08 -17.38 17.04
CA LYS A 96 -5.42 -18.78 16.76
C LYS A 96 -6.95 -18.94 16.76
N CYS A 97 -7.49 -19.27 15.61
CA CYS A 97 -8.90 -19.53 15.41
C CYS A 97 -9.41 -20.61 16.38
N GLY A 98 -10.54 -20.33 17.01
CA GLY A 98 -11.21 -21.29 17.89
C GLY A 98 -10.57 -21.47 19.27
N THR A 99 -9.66 -20.60 19.68
CA THR A 99 -9.18 -20.56 21.06
C THR A 99 -10.36 -20.25 21.98
N PRO A 100 -10.71 -21.14 22.92
CA PRO A 100 -11.84 -20.89 23.84
C PRO A 100 -11.68 -19.58 24.60
N GLY A 101 -12.74 -18.76 24.58
CA GLY A 101 -12.74 -17.46 25.28
C GLY A 101 -12.06 -16.30 24.54
N VAL A 102 -11.46 -16.55 23.37
CA VAL A 102 -10.87 -15.48 22.54
C VAL A 102 -11.75 -15.26 21.29
N PRO A 103 -12.54 -14.19 21.25
CA PRO A 103 -13.34 -13.88 20.06
C PRO A 103 -12.45 -13.40 18.92
N SER A 104 -12.81 -13.77 17.68
CA SER A 104 -12.13 -13.25 16.50
C SER A 104 -12.27 -11.73 16.43
N PRO A 105 -11.20 -11.00 16.17
CA PRO A 105 -11.22 -9.54 16.05
C PRO A 105 -12.16 -9.02 14.96
N VAL A 106 -12.31 -9.76 13.86
CA VAL A 106 -13.20 -9.40 12.73
C VAL A 106 -14.28 -10.46 12.61
N VAL A 107 -15.54 -10.06 12.83
CA VAL A 107 -16.72 -10.92 12.76
C VAL A 107 -17.65 -10.43 11.66
N VAL A 108 -18.04 -11.34 10.76
CA VAL A 108 -19.03 -11.12 9.69
C VAL A 108 -20.32 -11.86 10.04
N SER A 109 -21.46 -11.16 9.95
CA SER A 109 -22.77 -11.71 10.27
C SER A 109 -23.86 -11.19 9.32
N HIS A 110 -25.08 -11.74 9.40
CA HIS A 110 -26.25 -11.30 8.64
C HIS A 110 -25.98 -11.11 7.13
N ILE A 111 -25.37 -12.12 6.52
CA ILE A 111 -25.02 -12.08 5.10
C ILE A 111 -26.28 -12.08 4.22
N ARG A 112 -26.27 -11.20 3.22
CA ARG A 112 -27.31 -11.09 2.18
C ARG A 112 -26.64 -11.23 0.81
N GLY A 113 -27.28 -11.92 -0.10
CA GLY A 113 -26.73 -12.23 -1.43
C GLY A 113 -25.95 -13.53 -1.48
N GLY A 114 -26.01 -14.33 -0.42
CA GLY A 114 -25.41 -15.65 -0.31
C GLY A 114 -25.60 -16.26 1.06
N THR A 115 -25.05 -17.46 1.24
CA THR A 115 -25.01 -18.18 2.52
C THR A 115 -23.57 -18.50 2.89
N SER A 116 -23.20 -18.29 4.15
CA SER A 116 -21.81 -18.54 4.63
C SER A 116 -21.69 -19.87 5.37
N ALA A 117 -20.49 -20.39 5.40
CA ALA A 117 -20.02 -21.43 6.30
C ALA A 117 -19.22 -20.79 7.46
N ARG A 118 -18.66 -21.62 8.33
CA ARG A 118 -17.66 -21.14 9.30
C ARG A 118 -16.39 -20.71 8.56
N PRO A 119 -15.67 -19.66 9.04
CA PRO A 119 -14.37 -19.32 8.48
C PRO A 119 -13.39 -20.49 8.58
N THR A 120 -12.52 -20.58 7.57
CA THR A 120 -11.44 -21.57 7.46
C THR A 120 -10.09 -20.85 7.36
N VAL A 121 -8.99 -21.60 7.19
CA VAL A 121 -7.63 -21.07 7.08
C VAL A 121 -7.35 -20.09 8.23
N ASP A 122 -7.31 -20.63 9.44
CA ASP A 122 -7.12 -19.87 10.68
C ASP A 122 -8.05 -18.66 10.83
N CYS A 123 -9.34 -18.85 10.53
CA CYS A 123 -10.39 -17.83 10.51
C CYS A 123 -10.21 -16.68 9.51
N THR A 124 -9.27 -16.78 8.58
CA THR A 124 -8.97 -15.72 7.60
C THR A 124 -9.73 -15.87 6.29
N ALA A 125 -10.42 -16.98 6.03
CA ALA A 125 -11.17 -17.22 4.80
C ALA A 125 -12.64 -17.57 5.10
N LEU A 126 -13.57 -16.72 4.69
CA LEU A 126 -15.02 -16.94 4.85
C LEU A 126 -15.64 -17.23 3.49
N ARG A 127 -16.08 -18.48 3.28
CA ARG A 127 -16.79 -18.90 2.08
C ARG A 127 -18.23 -18.35 2.06
N ILE A 128 -18.65 -17.80 0.92
CA ILE A 128 -20.02 -17.37 0.66
C ILE A 128 -20.52 -18.08 -0.61
N ALA A 129 -21.44 -19.02 -0.46
CA ALA A 129 -22.13 -19.66 -1.58
C ALA A 129 -23.12 -18.68 -2.20
N LEU A 130 -23.05 -18.49 -3.51
CA LEU A 130 -23.94 -17.61 -4.26
C LEU A 130 -25.29 -18.31 -4.51
N PRO A 131 -26.43 -17.60 -4.43
CA PRO A 131 -27.76 -18.19 -4.63
C PRO A 131 -27.96 -18.67 -6.05
N LYS A 132 -27.25 -18.10 -7.02
CA LYS A 132 -27.19 -18.51 -8.42
C LYS A 132 -25.75 -18.42 -8.91
N PRO A 133 -25.31 -19.38 -9.76
CA PRO A 133 -23.98 -19.31 -10.35
C PRO A 133 -23.80 -18.01 -11.16
N LEU A 134 -22.66 -17.37 -11.00
CA LEU A 134 -22.32 -16.12 -11.66
C LEU A 134 -21.47 -16.38 -12.90
N GLY A 135 -22.06 -16.17 -14.08
CA GLY A 135 -21.37 -16.33 -15.37
C GLY A 135 -20.29 -15.27 -15.61
N ARG A 136 -19.44 -15.53 -16.60
CA ARG A 136 -18.39 -14.58 -17.04
C ARG A 136 -19.02 -13.22 -17.42
N GLY A 137 -18.41 -12.14 -16.98
CA GLY A 137 -18.85 -10.76 -17.24
C GLY A 137 -20.04 -10.31 -16.40
N MET A 138 -20.74 -11.25 -15.75
CA MET A 138 -21.89 -10.93 -14.90
C MET A 138 -21.45 -10.25 -13.58
N ARG A 139 -22.35 -9.41 -13.05
CA ARG A 139 -22.13 -8.69 -11.78
C ARG A 139 -23.03 -9.25 -10.68
N THR A 140 -22.53 -9.21 -9.47
CA THR A 140 -23.32 -9.50 -8.27
C THR A 140 -22.86 -8.62 -7.10
N SER A 141 -23.56 -8.72 -5.99
CA SER A 141 -23.14 -8.09 -4.74
C SER A 141 -23.53 -8.94 -3.54
N VAL A 142 -22.69 -8.92 -2.52
CA VAL A 142 -22.99 -9.44 -1.20
C VAL A 142 -22.91 -8.29 -0.19
N SER A 143 -23.74 -8.34 0.85
CA SER A 143 -23.67 -7.39 1.96
C SER A 143 -23.80 -8.13 3.29
N PHE A 144 -23.20 -7.56 4.32
CA PHE A 144 -23.13 -8.17 5.64
C PHE A 144 -22.93 -7.11 6.71
N ASP A 145 -23.25 -7.48 7.94
CA ASP A 145 -22.88 -6.69 9.08
C ASP A 145 -21.46 -7.11 9.52
N VAL A 146 -20.66 -6.14 9.94
CA VAL A 146 -19.28 -6.36 10.39
C VAL A 146 -19.07 -5.75 11.76
N SER A 147 -18.37 -6.48 12.61
CA SER A 147 -17.89 -6.06 13.93
C SER A 147 -16.37 -6.23 13.96
N ILE A 148 -15.67 -5.17 14.32
CA ILE A 148 -14.22 -5.11 14.40
C ILE A 148 -13.83 -4.68 15.80
N THR A 149 -13.07 -5.51 16.50
CA THR A 149 -12.48 -5.20 17.81
C THR A 149 -10.97 -5.08 17.64
N VAL A 150 -10.43 -3.92 17.94
CA VAL A 150 -8.98 -3.67 17.83
C VAL A 150 -8.25 -4.48 18.90
N PRO A 151 -7.34 -5.38 18.53
CA PRO A 151 -6.59 -6.18 19.49
C PRO A 151 -5.66 -5.33 20.35
N ASP A 152 -5.39 -5.84 21.58
CA ASP A 152 -4.43 -5.22 22.50
C ASP A 152 -3.01 -5.68 22.17
N ARG A 153 -2.49 -5.18 21.07
CA ARG A 153 -1.12 -5.41 20.62
C ARG A 153 -0.62 -4.21 19.82
N ASN A 154 0.67 -3.98 19.84
CA ASN A 154 1.30 -2.98 18.97
C ASN A 154 1.64 -3.61 17.62
N ALA A 155 0.73 -3.46 16.67
CA ALA A 155 0.81 -4.03 15.34
C ALA A 155 -0.02 -3.19 14.35
N ARG A 156 0.11 -3.48 13.05
CA ARG A 156 -0.68 -2.86 11.97
C ARG A 156 -2.20 -2.95 12.17
N PHE A 157 -2.67 -4.01 12.84
CA PHE A 157 -4.00 -4.12 13.38
C PHE A 157 -3.89 -4.30 14.90
N GLY A 158 -3.99 -3.18 15.59
CA GLY A 158 -3.74 -3.14 17.03
C GLY A 158 -3.82 -1.74 17.62
N ARG A 159 -3.16 -1.55 18.77
CA ARG A 159 -3.17 -0.26 19.47
C ARG A 159 -1.84 0.06 20.12
N GLU A 160 -1.61 1.36 20.28
CA GLU A 160 -0.57 1.94 21.11
C GLU A 160 -1.19 3.04 21.97
N ASN A 161 -1.28 2.83 23.27
CA ASN A 161 -1.90 3.78 24.20
C ASN A 161 -3.31 4.22 23.74
N ALA A 162 -3.48 5.52 23.42
CA ALA A 162 -4.73 6.10 22.91
C ALA A 162 -4.90 5.98 21.39
N TYR A 163 -3.98 5.34 20.67
CA TYR A 163 -3.95 5.24 19.20
C TYR A 163 -4.36 3.85 18.75
N ARG A 164 -5.21 3.78 17.75
CA ARG A 164 -5.74 2.55 17.14
C ARG A 164 -5.30 2.50 15.69
N PHE A 165 -4.79 1.36 15.27
CA PHE A 165 -4.39 1.07 13.90
C PHE A 165 -5.30 -0.02 13.35
N LEU A 166 -5.90 0.21 12.21
CA LEU A 166 -6.87 -0.69 11.60
C LEU A 166 -6.46 -1.00 10.16
N GLY A 167 -5.26 -1.56 10.02
CA GLY A 167 -4.77 -2.15 8.78
C GLY A 167 -5.33 -3.55 8.58
N ASN A 168 -5.69 -3.91 7.36
CA ASN A 168 -6.25 -5.22 6.99
C ASN A 168 -7.49 -5.62 7.83
N ALA A 169 -8.19 -4.63 8.41
CA ALA A 169 -9.32 -4.86 9.30
C ALA A 169 -10.66 -5.07 8.56
N LEU A 170 -10.78 -4.59 7.31
CA LEU A 170 -11.99 -4.81 6.50
C LEU A 170 -11.97 -6.17 5.82
N PRO A 171 -13.12 -6.89 5.79
CA PRO A 171 -13.28 -8.05 4.92
C PRO A 171 -13.14 -7.66 3.45
N VAL A 172 -12.24 -8.31 2.71
CA VAL A 172 -12.03 -8.10 1.28
C VAL A 172 -12.22 -9.39 0.49
N LEU A 173 -12.59 -9.30 -0.80
CA LEU A 173 -12.74 -10.47 -1.64
C LEU A 173 -11.37 -11.13 -1.89
N ALA A 174 -11.32 -12.44 -1.72
CA ALA A 174 -10.17 -13.23 -2.14
C ALA A 174 -9.99 -13.15 -3.66
N VAL A 175 -8.76 -13.24 -4.12
CA VAL A 175 -8.43 -13.33 -5.54
C VAL A 175 -8.65 -14.76 -6.02
N ARG A 176 -9.15 -14.89 -7.25
CA ARG A 176 -9.23 -16.13 -8.00
C ARG A 176 -8.64 -15.93 -9.38
N ASP A 177 -7.69 -16.74 -9.72
CA ASP A 177 -7.07 -16.79 -11.05
C ASP A 177 -7.15 -18.20 -11.68
N THR A 178 -6.23 -18.51 -12.59
CA THR A 178 -6.13 -19.83 -13.23
C THR A 178 -5.74 -20.95 -12.28
N LYS A 179 -5.06 -20.63 -11.16
CA LYS A 179 -4.66 -21.59 -10.12
C LYS A 179 -5.81 -21.87 -9.12
N GLY A 180 -6.86 -21.06 -9.11
CA GLY A 180 -7.99 -21.19 -8.20
C GLY A 180 -8.15 -19.99 -7.27
N TRP A 181 -8.75 -20.21 -6.09
CA TRP A 181 -8.86 -19.20 -5.04
C TRP A 181 -7.57 -19.11 -4.24
N HIS A 182 -7.02 -17.92 -4.09
CA HIS A 182 -5.88 -17.64 -3.23
C HIS A 182 -6.37 -17.48 -1.78
N LEU A 183 -6.19 -18.55 -1.02
CA LEU A 183 -6.61 -18.65 0.38
C LEU A 183 -5.41 -18.98 1.28
N ASP A 184 -4.26 -18.52 0.90
CA ASP A 184 -3.01 -18.77 1.62
C ASP A 184 -3.10 -18.30 3.08
N PRO A 185 -2.43 -18.97 4.03
CA PRO A 185 -2.50 -18.58 5.43
C PRO A 185 -1.88 -17.20 5.68
N TYR A 186 -2.30 -16.56 6.75
CA TYR A 186 -1.62 -15.38 7.26
C TYR A 186 -0.24 -15.78 7.81
N VAL A 187 0.78 -14.99 7.48
CA VAL A 187 2.12 -15.15 8.01
C VAL A 187 2.50 -13.87 8.74
N ALA A 188 2.93 -14.01 10.00
CA ALA A 188 3.27 -12.86 10.85
C ALA A 188 4.65 -12.24 10.53
N VAL A 189 5.44 -12.86 9.65
CA VAL A 189 6.70 -12.33 9.13
C VAL A 189 6.41 -11.69 7.78
N GLY A 190 6.66 -10.39 7.64
CA GLY A 190 6.36 -9.65 6.40
C GLY A 190 4.86 -9.56 6.08
N GLU A 191 4.56 -9.50 4.80
CA GLU A 191 3.23 -9.40 4.22
C GLU A 191 2.84 -10.72 3.54
N SER A 192 1.58 -11.10 3.67
CA SER A 192 1.05 -12.31 3.04
C SER A 192 -0.30 -12.05 2.36
N PHE A 193 -0.48 -10.81 1.93
CA PHE A 193 -1.74 -10.34 1.38
C PHE A 193 -1.77 -10.49 -0.13
N TYR A 194 -2.95 -10.68 -0.66
CA TYR A 194 -3.17 -10.62 -2.09
C TYR A 194 -4.56 -10.08 -2.37
N SER A 195 -4.62 -8.91 -3.02
CA SER A 195 -5.87 -8.28 -3.41
C SER A 195 -5.73 -7.51 -4.72
N LEU A 196 -6.84 -7.39 -5.46
CA LEU A 196 -6.89 -6.61 -6.70
C LEU A 196 -7.29 -5.17 -6.41
N ALA A 197 -6.77 -4.24 -7.19
CA ALA A 197 -7.13 -2.84 -7.10
C ALA A 197 -8.66 -2.66 -7.21
N SER A 198 -9.25 -1.95 -6.27
CA SER A 198 -10.68 -1.86 -6.03
C SER A 198 -11.06 -0.45 -5.58
N ASP A 199 -12.35 -0.11 -5.64
CA ASP A 199 -12.86 1.17 -5.19
C ASP A 199 -13.49 1.03 -3.80
N PHE A 200 -13.16 1.95 -2.90
CA PHE A 200 -13.73 2.01 -1.56
C PHE A 200 -14.45 3.35 -1.34
N ARG A 201 -15.66 3.26 -0.82
CA ARG A 201 -16.38 4.39 -0.22
C ARG A 201 -16.65 4.04 1.23
N VAL A 202 -15.94 4.69 2.14
CA VAL A 202 -15.98 4.36 3.56
C VAL A 202 -16.48 5.56 4.35
N ARG A 203 -17.43 5.30 5.26
CA ARG A 203 -17.99 6.26 6.20
C ARG A 203 -17.70 5.79 7.61
N LEU A 204 -16.90 6.54 8.35
CA LEU A 204 -16.49 6.27 9.73
C LEU A 204 -17.11 7.32 10.64
N ASP A 205 -18.06 6.90 11.47
CA ASP A 205 -18.73 7.72 12.49
C ASP A 205 -18.01 7.50 13.83
N HIS A 206 -17.40 8.54 14.39
CA HIS A 206 -16.53 8.44 15.55
C HIS A 206 -16.69 9.65 16.49
N PRO A 207 -16.25 9.58 17.75
CA PRO A 207 -16.17 10.75 18.64
C PRO A 207 -15.35 11.89 18.03
N SER A 208 -15.80 13.13 18.23
CA SER A 208 -15.10 14.32 17.68
C SER A 208 -13.73 14.58 18.31
N ALA A 209 -13.45 13.95 19.46
CA ALA A 209 -12.13 13.99 20.09
C ALA A 209 -11.06 13.20 19.31
N LEU A 210 -11.48 12.24 18.45
CA LEU A 210 -10.57 11.45 17.64
C LEU A 210 -10.33 12.13 16.29
N ARG A 211 -9.10 12.01 15.79
CA ARG A 211 -8.73 12.21 14.38
C ARG A 211 -8.69 10.84 13.72
N VAL A 212 -9.23 10.74 12.51
CA VAL A 212 -9.32 9.45 11.81
C VAL A 212 -8.77 9.62 10.40
N PRO A 213 -7.41 9.55 10.23
CA PRO A 213 -6.78 9.40 8.92
C PRO A 213 -7.20 8.08 8.28
N ALA A 214 -7.32 8.04 6.95
CA ALA A 214 -7.76 6.86 6.23
C ALA A 214 -7.28 6.87 4.78
N THR A 215 -7.05 5.68 4.23
CA THR A 215 -6.79 5.47 2.79
C THR A 215 -7.74 6.30 1.92
N GLY A 216 -7.19 7.01 0.92
CA GLY A 216 -7.95 7.76 -0.07
C GLY A 216 -8.19 9.22 0.28
N HIS A 217 -9.08 9.86 -0.46
CA HIS A 217 -9.41 11.28 -0.23
C HIS A 217 -10.42 11.43 0.90
N THR A 218 -9.99 12.05 1.99
CA THR A 218 -10.78 12.19 3.21
C THR A 218 -11.42 13.58 3.35
N ARG A 219 -12.65 13.58 3.86
CA ARG A 219 -13.39 14.77 4.30
C ARG A 219 -14.19 14.48 5.55
N THR A 220 -14.38 15.46 6.41
CA THR A 220 -15.16 15.32 7.64
C THR A 220 -16.43 16.15 7.60
N ARG A 221 -17.45 15.72 8.35
CA ARG A 221 -18.66 16.49 8.62
C ARG A 221 -19.20 16.19 10.03
N PRO A 222 -20.06 17.03 10.60
CA PRO A 222 -20.77 16.70 11.85
C PRO A 222 -21.54 15.38 11.74
N GLY A 223 -21.45 14.53 12.78
CA GLY A 223 -22.11 13.22 12.89
C GLY A 223 -23.25 13.18 13.91
N GLY A 224 -23.53 14.29 14.58
CA GLY A 224 -24.43 14.41 15.72
C GLY A 224 -23.70 15.01 16.94
N PRO A 225 -24.32 15.04 18.12
CA PRO A 225 -23.69 15.56 19.32
C PRO A 225 -22.37 14.83 19.62
N GLN A 226 -21.27 15.60 19.74
CA GLN A 226 -19.91 15.13 20.03
C GLN A 226 -19.38 14.04 19.07
N ARG A 227 -19.94 13.96 17.86
CA ARG A 227 -19.51 13.00 16.85
C ARG A 227 -19.13 13.68 15.52
N THR A 228 -18.18 13.08 14.85
CA THR A 228 -17.71 13.45 13.52
C THR A 228 -17.85 12.23 12.61
N VAL A 229 -18.15 12.49 11.35
CA VAL A 229 -18.13 11.46 10.31
C VAL A 229 -16.98 11.78 9.36
N THR A 230 -15.99 10.91 9.32
CA THR A 230 -14.98 10.87 8.26
C THR A 230 -15.53 10.09 7.07
N ILE A 231 -15.49 10.68 5.89
CA ILE A 231 -15.87 10.04 4.63
C ILE A 231 -14.62 9.96 3.78
N SER A 232 -14.25 8.76 3.40
CA SER A 232 -13.15 8.51 2.48
C SER A 232 -13.66 7.94 1.16
N VAL A 233 -13.05 8.38 0.06
CA VAL A 233 -13.19 7.81 -1.27
C VAL A 233 -11.81 7.45 -1.77
N ALA A 234 -11.59 6.16 -1.98
CA ALA A 234 -10.35 5.61 -2.51
C ALA A 234 -10.66 4.83 -3.80
N GLU A 235 -10.03 5.21 -4.89
CA GLU A 235 -10.23 4.58 -6.18
C GLU A 235 -8.97 3.80 -6.56
N GLN A 236 -9.16 2.58 -7.07
CA GLN A 236 -8.06 1.73 -7.53
C GLN A 236 -6.98 1.48 -6.47
N VAL A 237 -7.39 1.18 -5.23
CA VAL A 237 -6.50 0.80 -4.12
C VAL A 237 -6.63 -0.68 -3.82
N ARG A 238 -5.55 -1.30 -3.36
CA ARG A 238 -5.53 -2.74 -3.05
C ARG A 238 -6.09 -3.06 -1.69
N ASP A 239 -5.97 -2.12 -0.76
CA ASP A 239 -6.44 -2.27 0.60
C ASP A 239 -6.98 -0.95 1.13
N PHE A 240 -7.65 -1.00 2.26
CA PHE A 240 -8.17 0.17 2.96
C PHE A 240 -7.85 0.08 4.44
N ALA A 241 -7.07 1.03 4.91
CA ALA A 241 -6.71 1.16 6.31
C ALA A 241 -7.16 2.51 6.88
N TRP A 242 -7.28 2.58 8.19
CA TRP A 242 -7.45 3.82 8.93
C TRP A 242 -6.80 3.72 10.31
N ALA A 243 -6.56 4.86 10.91
CA ALA A 243 -6.18 4.95 12.32
C ALA A 243 -7.16 5.85 13.07
N ALA A 244 -7.18 5.76 14.39
CA ALA A 244 -8.00 6.61 15.24
C ALA A 244 -7.24 6.97 16.52
N GLY A 245 -7.24 8.27 16.87
CA GLY A 245 -6.56 8.74 18.07
C GLY A 245 -6.59 10.26 18.21
N PRO A 246 -6.12 10.79 19.33
CA PRO A 246 -6.03 12.24 19.59
C PRO A 246 -4.77 12.84 18.92
N PHE A 247 -4.56 12.58 17.64
CA PHE A 247 -3.38 13.02 16.89
C PHE A 247 -3.24 14.54 16.79
N ARG A 248 -2.02 15.03 16.83
CA ARG A 248 -1.61 16.32 16.25
C ARG A 248 -1.59 16.19 14.73
N THR A 249 -1.82 17.27 14.01
CA THR A 249 -1.91 17.23 12.54
C THR A 249 -1.19 18.39 11.87
N ALA A 250 -0.65 18.14 10.67
CA ALA A 250 -0.17 19.16 9.77
C ALA A 250 -0.41 18.70 8.31
N THR A 251 -0.32 19.63 7.37
CA THR A 251 -0.44 19.32 5.95
C THR A 251 0.65 20.03 5.17
N ASP A 252 1.32 19.29 4.32
CA ASP A 252 2.26 19.77 3.32
C ASP A 252 1.68 19.49 1.92
N THR A 253 2.26 20.09 0.90
CA THR A 253 1.87 19.84 -0.49
C THR A 253 3.13 19.66 -1.33
N THR A 254 3.17 18.61 -2.12
CA THR A 254 4.26 18.38 -3.05
C THR A 254 4.21 19.40 -4.19
N PRO A 255 5.30 19.63 -4.94
CA PRO A 255 5.30 20.44 -6.16
C PRO A 255 4.26 19.95 -7.19
N GLY A 256 3.98 18.65 -7.22
CA GLY A 256 2.95 18.03 -8.08
C GLY A 256 1.51 18.18 -7.58
N GLY A 257 1.27 18.87 -6.45
CA GLY A 257 -0.05 19.15 -5.90
C GLY A 257 -0.64 18.02 -5.03
N VAL A 258 0.13 17.00 -4.67
CA VAL A 258 -0.30 15.94 -3.73
C VAL A 258 -0.28 16.49 -2.31
N ARG A 259 -1.36 16.31 -1.57
CA ARG A 259 -1.42 16.67 -0.14
C ARG A 259 -0.81 15.57 0.70
N VAL A 260 0.18 15.92 1.51
CA VAL A 260 0.80 15.06 2.52
C VAL A 260 0.24 15.47 3.88
N LYS A 261 -0.75 14.76 4.36
CA LYS A 261 -1.33 14.97 5.67
C LYS A 261 -0.59 14.14 6.70
N SER A 262 -0.19 14.76 7.77
CA SER A 262 0.58 14.12 8.84
C SER A 262 -0.21 14.12 10.14
N TYR A 263 -0.21 12.98 10.80
CA TYR A 263 -0.88 12.71 12.07
C TYR A 263 0.13 12.08 13.01
N TRP A 264 0.33 12.65 14.20
CA TRP A 264 1.32 12.08 15.12
C TRP A 264 0.88 12.17 16.58
N SER A 265 1.35 11.24 17.41
CA SER A 265 1.14 11.28 18.85
C SER A 265 2.01 12.39 19.48
N PRO A 266 1.54 13.08 20.56
CA PRO A 266 2.29 14.18 21.18
C PRO A 266 3.67 13.82 21.70
N ASP A 267 3.91 12.55 21.99
CA ASP A 267 5.18 11.97 22.46
C ASP A 267 6.13 11.54 21.32
N THR A 268 5.66 11.59 20.08
CA THR A 268 6.53 11.34 18.92
C THR A 268 7.58 12.44 18.79
N PRO A 269 8.87 12.09 18.60
CA PRO A 269 9.96 13.07 18.49
C PRO A 269 9.73 14.09 17.39
N ALA A 270 9.76 15.37 17.75
CA ALA A 270 9.43 16.45 16.82
C ALA A 270 10.42 16.58 15.66
N ALA A 271 11.69 16.21 15.86
CA ALA A 271 12.69 16.19 14.81
C ALA A 271 12.35 15.13 13.76
N GLY A 272 12.06 13.90 14.19
CA GLY A 272 11.67 12.82 13.31
C GLY A 272 10.37 13.09 12.56
N VAL A 273 9.36 13.69 13.21
CA VAL A 273 8.12 14.11 12.53
C VAL A 273 8.42 15.09 11.39
N ARG A 274 9.29 16.08 11.63
CA ARG A 274 9.68 17.05 10.58
C ARG A 274 10.44 16.38 9.45
N LEU A 275 11.37 15.48 9.78
CA LEU A 275 12.16 14.75 8.80
C LEU A 275 11.27 13.90 7.91
N ASN A 276 10.43 13.04 8.49
CA ASN A 276 9.51 12.18 7.74
C ASN A 276 8.59 13.00 6.80
N ARG A 277 8.08 14.14 7.24
CA ARG A 277 7.25 15.02 6.41
C ARG A 277 8.01 15.57 5.20
N THR A 278 9.24 16.01 5.42
CA THR A 278 10.09 16.55 4.36
C THR A 278 10.48 15.48 3.36
N GLU A 279 10.87 14.32 3.85
CA GLU A 279 11.28 13.19 3.00
C GLU A 279 10.10 12.60 2.22
N ALA A 280 8.91 12.49 2.82
CA ALA A 280 7.72 12.04 2.10
C ALA A 280 7.39 12.95 0.90
N VAL A 281 7.43 14.28 1.10
CA VAL A 281 7.23 15.25 0.01
C VAL A 281 8.26 15.06 -1.10
N ALA A 282 9.54 14.90 -0.73
CA ALA A 282 10.63 14.74 -1.68
C ALA A 282 10.55 13.38 -2.42
N ALA A 283 10.21 12.30 -1.71
CA ALA A 283 10.07 10.96 -2.27
C ALA A 283 8.90 10.87 -3.26
N ILE A 284 7.72 11.39 -2.90
CA ILE A 284 6.55 11.42 -3.80
C ILE A 284 6.87 12.19 -5.09
N ASP A 285 7.55 13.33 -4.98
CA ASP A 285 7.93 14.15 -6.13
C ASP A 285 8.96 13.43 -7.00
N ARG A 286 10.00 12.83 -6.40
CA ARG A 286 11.04 12.09 -7.11
C ARG A 286 10.48 10.85 -7.81
N PHE A 287 9.80 9.97 -7.08
CA PHE A 287 9.26 8.72 -7.64
C PHE A 287 8.17 9.02 -8.67
N GLY A 288 7.40 10.10 -8.47
CA GLY A 288 6.43 10.58 -9.46
C GLY A 288 7.05 10.96 -10.81
N ARG A 289 8.27 11.51 -10.83
CA ARG A 289 9.01 11.78 -12.07
C ARG A 289 9.63 10.52 -12.67
N GLU A 290 10.17 9.64 -11.83
CA GLU A 290 10.90 8.45 -12.27
C GLU A 290 9.94 7.35 -12.78
N LEU A 291 8.87 7.06 -12.07
CA LEU A 291 8.01 5.89 -12.28
C LEU A 291 6.66 6.22 -12.93
N GLY A 292 6.22 7.46 -12.78
CA GLY A 292 4.90 7.94 -13.21
C GLY A 292 4.20 8.70 -12.08
N ARG A 293 3.41 9.71 -12.44
CA ARG A 293 2.77 10.61 -11.47
C ARG A 293 1.98 9.80 -10.43
N TYR A 294 2.19 10.13 -9.15
CA TYR A 294 1.38 9.59 -8.05
C TYR A 294 -0.12 9.82 -8.33
N PRO A 295 -0.93 8.77 -8.39
CA PRO A 295 -2.29 8.91 -8.92
C PRO A 295 -3.28 9.44 -7.90
N TYR A 296 -2.97 9.32 -6.62
CA TYR A 296 -3.86 9.77 -5.55
C TYR A 296 -3.55 11.22 -5.19
N GLY A 297 -4.59 12.00 -4.90
CA GLY A 297 -4.42 13.42 -4.57
C GLY A 297 -3.98 13.68 -3.13
N GLU A 298 -3.84 12.63 -2.32
CA GLU A 298 -3.60 12.71 -0.87
C GLU A 298 -2.83 11.47 -0.40
N ILE A 299 -1.98 11.65 0.58
CA ILE A 299 -1.39 10.58 1.40
C ILE A 299 -1.39 11.01 2.86
N ASP A 300 -1.78 10.11 3.75
CA ASP A 300 -1.81 10.30 5.19
C ASP A 300 -0.60 9.58 5.83
N LEU A 301 0.21 10.29 6.61
CA LEU A 301 1.31 9.73 7.40
C LEU A 301 0.87 9.66 8.86
N VAL A 302 0.79 8.47 9.43
CA VAL A 302 0.45 8.23 10.84
C VAL A 302 1.74 7.83 11.57
N MET A 303 2.17 8.67 12.49
CA MET A 303 3.47 8.56 13.17
C MET A 303 3.28 8.41 14.67
N THR A 304 3.86 7.37 15.24
CA THR A 304 3.95 7.19 16.69
C THR A 304 5.36 6.74 17.07
N SER A 305 5.72 6.88 18.34
CA SER A 305 7.06 6.47 18.84
C SER A 305 7.16 4.97 19.09
N GLY A 306 6.05 4.29 19.28
CA GLY A 306 6.03 2.88 19.68
C GLY A 306 5.71 1.91 18.55
N PHE A 307 5.21 2.37 17.39
CA PHE A 307 5.01 1.50 16.24
C PHE A 307 6.36 0.99 15.71
N GLY A 308 6.49 -0.30 15.47
CA GLY A 308 7.74 -0.88 14.97
C GLY A 308 7.79 -0.89 13.44
N GLY A 309 8.77 -0.19 12.83
CA GLY A 309 8.93 -0.17 11.38
C GLY A 309 7.97 0.76 10.66
N GLY A 310 7.47 0.34 9.50
CA GLY A 310 6.49 1.03 8.69
C GLY A 310 5.38 0.10 8.19
N MET A 311 4.37 0.66 7.52
CA MET A 311 3.33 -0.07 6.81
C MET A 311 2.72 0.81 5.73
N GLU A 312 2.65 0.30 4.53
CA GLU A 312 2.54 1.01 3.25
C GLU A 312 1.14 1.09 2.66
N TYR A 313 0.07 1.05 3.43
CA TYR A 313 -1.28 1.07 2.84
C TYR A 313 -1.44 2.14 1.76
N PRO A 314 -2.15 1.88 0.65
CA PRO A 314 -2.30 2.85 -0.41
C PRO A 314 -2.90 4.16 0.09
N GLY A 315 -2.13 5.25 0.01
CA GLY A 315 -2.56 6.56 0.50
C GLY A 315 -2.60 6.72 2.01
N LEU A 316 -2.14 5.75 2.80
CA LEU A 316 -1.99 5.84 4.25
C LEU A 316 -0.80 5.02 4.72
N VAL A 317 0.17 5.67 5.32
CA VAL A 317 1.40 5.04 5.83
C VAL A 317 1.42 5.09 7.35
N LEU A 318 1.69 3.95 8.00
CA LEU A 318 1.98 3.90 9.44
C LEU A 318 3.50 3.92 9.63
N LEU A 319 4.00 4.68 10.60
CA LEU A 319 5.43 4.87 10.83
C LEU A 319 5.78 4.84 12.31
N GLY A 320 6.71 3.99 12.69
CA GLY A 320 7.51 4.16 13.89
C GLY A 320 8.50 5.30 13.70
N THR A 321 8.44 6.31 14.55
CA THR A 321 9.20 7.54 14.37
C THR A 321 10.11 7.81 15.55
N THR A 322 11.43 7.86 15.30
CA THR A 322 12.48 8.23 16.24
C THR A 322 12.92 9.68 16.02
N GLU A 323 13.93 10.15 16.74
CA GLU A 323 14.57 11.46 16.46
C GLU A 323 15.17 11.52 15.04
N GLU A 324 15.61 10.39 14.51
CA GLU A 324 16.22 10.24 13.19
C GLU A 324 15.20 9.98 12.08
N GLY A 325 13.89 10.09 12.38
CA GLY A 325 12.81 9.79 11.45
C GLY A 325 12.36 8.34 11.53
N GLY A 326 12.00 7.79 10.38
CA GLY A 326 11.51 6.42 10.21
C GLY A 326 11.70 5.94 8.76
N ALA A 327 11.05 4.85 8.40
CA ALA A 327 11.17 4.23 7.07
C ALA A 327 10.38 4.95 5.96
N VAL A 328 10.09 6.24 6.10
CA VAL A 328 9.11 6.97 5.26
C VAL A 328 9.38 6.88 3.76
N VAL A 329 10.65 6.91 3.34
CA VAL A 329 11.00 6.85 1.90
C VAL A 329 10.72 5.46 1.34
N HIS A 330 11.00 4.41 2.13
CA HIS A 330 10.66 3.03 1.81
C HIS A 330 9.14 2.87 1.66
N GLU A 331 8.37 3.32 2.65
CA GLU A 331 6.91 3.22 2.64
C GLU A 331 6.25 4.05 1.52
N VAL A 332 6.85 5.19 1.16
CA VAL A 332 6.41 5.97 -0.01
C VAL A 332 6.74 5.25 -1.32
N ALA A 333 7.85 4.51 -1.40
CA ALA A 333 8.17 3.73 -2.60
C ALA A 333 7.15 2.62 -2.86
N HIS A 334 6.60 2.01 -1.82
CA HIS A 334 5.51 1.03 -1.90
C HIS A 334 4.22 1.61 -2.50
N GLN A 335 4.05 2.92 -2.54
CA GLN A 335 2.90 3.50 -3.25
C GLN A 335 2.94 3.18 -4.75
N TRP A 336 4.13 2.89 -5.32
CA TRP A 336 4.32 2.34 -6.67
C TRP A 336 4.48 0.82 -6.64
N TRP A 337 5.35 0.27 -5.76
CA TRP A 337 5.65 -1.16 -5.63
C TRP A 337 4.78 -1.78 -4.54
N TYR A 338 3.65 -2.31 -4.83
CA TYR A 338 2.49 -2.74 -4.09
C TYR A 338 1.24 -1.92 -4.47
N GLY A 339 1.16 -0.63 -4.14
CA GLY A 339 -0.05 0.17 -4.36
C GLY A 339 -0.49 0.18 -5.83
N ILE A 340 0.42 0.51 -6.74
CA ILE A 340 0.17 0.61 -8.19
C ILE A 340 0.51 -0.68 -8.91
N VAL A 341 1.74 -1.17 -8.79
CA VAL A 341 2.18 -2.46 -9.30
C VAL A 341 2.02 -3.48 -8.19
N GLY A 342 0.97 -4.27 -8.21
CA GLY A 342 0.74 -5.28 -7.20
C GLY A 342 1.36 -6.62 -7.57
N ASN A 343 1.51 -7.43 -6.56
CA ASN A 343 1.96 -8.81 -6.61
C ASN A 343 1.07 -9.68 -5.75
N ASP A 344 1.24 -10.96 -5.83
CA ASP A 344 0.83 -11.91 -4.81
C ASP A 344 1.94 -11.94 -3.76
N GLU A 345 1.80 -11.18 -2.67
CA GLU A 345 2.83 -11.04 -1.63
C GLU A 345 3.16 -12.37 -0.96
N TYR A 346 2.18 -13.28 -0.85
CA TYR A 346 2.46 -14.60 -0.34
C TYR A 346 3.37 -15.42 -1.26
N ALA A 347 3.15 -15.32 -2.57
CA ALA A 347 3.90 -16.08 -3.55
C ALA A 347 5.24 -15.45 -3.93
N SER A 348 5.34 -14.11 -3.91
CA SER A 348 6.49 -13.36 -4.42
C SER A 348 6.72 -12.06 -3.65
N PRO A 349 7.09 -12.14 -2.34
CA PRO A 349 7.25 -10.95 -1.48
C PRO A 349 8.39 -10.02 -1.92
N TRP A 350 9.34 -10.49 -2.73
CA TRP A 350 10.45 -9.66 -3.19
C TRP A 350 10.04 -8.58 -4.20
N LEU A 351 8.87 -8.74 -4.88
CA LEU A 351 8.43 -7.82 -5.95
C LEU A 351 7.98 -6.45 -5.43
N ASP A 352 7.65 -6.35 -4.17
CA ASP A 352 7.36 -5.06 -3.51
C ASP A 352 8.51 -4.63 -2.61
N GLU A 353 8.92 -5.45 -1.68
CA GLU A 353 9.90 -5.12 -0.64
C GLU A 353 11.28 -4.81 -1.21
N SER A 354 11.78 -5.67 -2.11
CA SER A 354 13.09 -5.44 -2.71
C SER A 354 13.10 -4.20 -3.62
N PHE A 355 12.00 -3.95 -4.31
CA PHE A 355 11.86 -2.77 -5.17
C PHE A 355 11.72 -1.48 -4.36
N ALA A 356 10.95 -1.51 -3.28
CA ALA A 356 10.82 -0.37 -2.37
C ALA A 356 12.16 -0.06 -1.70
N GLN A 357 12.87 -1.07 -1.23
CA GLN A 357 14.17 -0.89 -0.61
C GLN A 357 15.24 -0.44 -1.61
N TYR A 358 15.20 -0.91 -2.86
CA TYR A 358 16.06 -0.40 -3.93
C TYR A 358 15.79 1.08 -4.24
N ALA A 359 14.52 1.48 -4.29
CA ALA A 359 14.15 2.88 -4.46
C ALA A 359 14.61 3.75 -3.28
N ASN A 360 14.49 3.22 -2.06
CA ASN A 360 14.98 3.84 -0.83
C ASN A 360 16.51 4.05 -0.87
N ALA A 361 17.27 3.00 -1.22
CA ALA A 361 18.73 3.08 -1.36
C ALA A 361 19.16 4.13 -2.39
N ARG A 362 18.48 4.19 -3.54
CA ARG A 362 18.72 5.22 -4.57
C ARG A 362 18.34 6.63 -4.11
N PHE A 363 17.31 6.76 -3.28
CA PHE A 363 16.91 8.06 -2.75
C PHE A 363 18.02 8.67 -1.87
N TYR A 364 18.61 7.87 -1.00
CA TYR A 364 19.68 8.31 -0.12
C TYR A 364 21.08 8.23 -0.76
N GLY A 365 21.21 7.64 -1.94
CA GLY A 365 22.50 7.49 -2.62
C GLY A 365 23.43 6.50 -1.93
N TRP A 366 22.89 5.42 -1.37
CA TRP A 366 23.71 4.39 -0.71
C TRP A 366 24.67 3.72 -1.69
N ASP A 367 25.85 3.40 -1.19
CA ASP A 367 26.83 2.63 -1.96
C ASP A 367 26.39 1.15 -2.04
N THR A 368 26.03 0.72 -3.23
CA THR A 368 25.59 -0.66 -3.50
C THR A 368 26.64 -1.46 -4.26
N ARG A 369 27.87 -0.96 -4.39
CA ARG A 369 28.94 -1.63 -5.12
C ARG A 369 29.31 -2.97 -4.56
N ASN A 370 29.38 -3.86 -4.36
CA ASN A 370 29.69 -5.16 -3.75
C ASN A 370 28.58 -5.68 -2.84
N CYS A 371 27.45 -4.98 -2.81
CA CYS A 371 26.39 -5.27 -1.86
C CYS A 371 25.90 -6.73 -1.98
N TRP A 372 25.79 -7.28 -3.21
CA TRP A 372 25.40 -8.68 -3.39
C TRP A 372 26.45 -9.66 -2.83
N SER A 373 27.74 -9.43 -3.07
CA SER A 373 28.82 -10.30 -2.59
C SER A 373 28.95 -10.30 -1.06
N ASP A 374 28.47 -9.24 -0.40
CA ASP A 374 28.51 -9.09 1.04
C ASP A 374 27.28 -9.70 1.75
N VAL A 375 26.28 -10.19 0.99
CA VAL A 375 25.10 -10.87 1.55
C VAL A 375 25.50 -12.25 2.07
N TYR A 376 25.22 -12.48 3.35
CA TYR A 376 25.35 -13.80 3.93
C TYR A 376 24.07 -14.62 3.69
N TRP A 377 24.21 -15.76 3.03
CA TRP A 377 23.15 -16.73 2.80
C TRP A 377 23.32 -17.90 3.75
N PRO A 378 22.45 -18.03 4.76
CA PRO A 378 22.56 -19.13 5.73
C PRO A 378 22.19 -20.50 5.13
N ASP A 379 21.35 -20.52 4.10
CA ASP A 379 20.94 -21.71 3.35
C ASP A 379 21.26 -21.52 1.86
N ASP A 380 22.07 -22.42 1.31
CA ASP A 380 22.43 -22.40 -0.11
C ASP A 380 21.25 -22.71 -1.04
N SER A 381 20.18 -23.32 -0.53
CA SER A 381 18.96 -23.62 -1.29
C SER A 381 17.98 -22.44 -1.33
N ALA A 382 18.13 -21.44 -0.46
CA ALA A 382 17.25 -20.28 -0.42
C ALA A 382 17.32 -19.45 -1.72
N ALA A 383 16.16 -19.10 -2.25
CA ALA A 383 16.02 -18.19 -3.39
C ALA A 383 15.37 -16.87 -2.95
N LEU A 384 15.77 -15.77 -3.57
CA LEU A 384 15.16 -14.45 -3.32
C LEU A 384 13.66 -14.46 -3.63
N THR A 385 13.25 -15.31 -4.58
CA THR A 385 11.89 -15.49 -5.04
C THR A 385 11.07 -16.49 -4.24
N ASP A 386 11.61 -17.01 -3.13
CA ASP A 386 10.87 -17.93 -2.26
C ASP A 386 9.61 -17.26 -1.71
N SER A 387 8.58 -18.10 -1.54
CA SER A 387 7.28 -17.66 -1.05
C SER A 387 7.26 -17.50 0.48
N MET A 388 6.20 -16.87 1.00
CA MET A 388 5.97 -16.78 2.44
C MET A 388 5.81 -18.17 3.11
N ALA A 389 5.51 -19.22 2.35
CA ALA A 389 5.55 -20.58 2.87
C ALA A 389 6.97 -20.97 3.32
N TYR A 390 7.99 -20.65 2.52
CA TYR A 390 9.40 -20.83 2.87
C TYR A 390 9.79 -19.91 4.02
N TRP A 391 9.58 -18.60 3.87
CA TRP A 391 9.99 -17.62 4.85
C TRP A 391 9.32 -17.79 6.22
N SER A 392 8.09 -18.33 6.28
CA SER A 392 7.43 -18.64 7.55
C SER A 392 8.17 -19.68 8.39
N GLN A 393 8.92 -20.58 7.72
CA GLN A 393 9.75 -21.61 8.34
C GLN A 393 11.18 -21.14 8.59
N HIS A 394 11.65 -20.15 7.82
CA HIS A 394 13.00 -19.55 7.87
C HIS A 394 12.95 -18.08 8.27
N ARG A 395 12.23 -17.78 9.36
CA ARG A 395 11.89 -16.39 9.77
C ARG A 395 13.10 -15.47 9.94
N GLY A 396 14.22 -16.01 10.40
CA GLY A 396 15.46 -15.25 10.55
C GLY A 396 16.10 -14.85 9.22
N GLU A 397 15.67 -15.43 8.11
CA GLU A 397 16.22 -15.22 6.77
C GLU A 397 15.38 -14.29 5.90
N TYR A 398 14.14 -13.97 6.31
CA TYR A 398 13.27 -13.09 5.54
C TYR A 398 13.89 -11.71 5.28
N HIS A 399 14.82 -11.26 6.14
CA HIS A 399 15.57 -10.03 5.92
C HIS A 399 16.34 -9.99 4.59
N LEU A 400 16.59 -11.16 3.95
CA LEU A 400 17.23 -11.24 2.64
C LEU A 400 16.43 -10.52 1.54
N VAL A 401 15.10 -10.50 1.67
CA VAL A 401 14.24 -9.74 0.75
C VAL A 401 14.56 -8.24 0.78
N TYR A 402 14.95 -7.71 1.96
CA TYR A 402 15.32 -6.31 2.18
C TYR A 402 16.81 -6.02 1.97
N THR A 403 17.67 -7.03 1.99
CA THR A 403 19.12 -6.86 1.87
C THR A 403 19.66 -7.37 0.53
N ALA A 404 19.40 -8.62 0.17
CA ALA A 404 19.84 -9.19 -1.10
C ALA A 404 19.03 -8.64 -2.31
N GLY A 405 17.73 -8.46 -2.14
CA GLY A 405 16.88 -7.98 -3.22
C GLY A 405 17.29 -6.64 -3.82
N PRO A 406 17.45 -5.56 -3.04
CA PRO A 406 17.94 -4.29 -3.58
C PRO A 406 19.34 -4.39 -4.18
N CYS A 407 20.20 -5.30 -3.67
CA CYS A 407 21.52 -5.55 -4.24
C CYS A 407 21.42 -6.18 -5.63
N ALA A 408 20.56 -7.17 -5.80
CA ALA A 408 20.27 -7.77 -7.11
C ALA A 408 19.77 -6.73 -8.13
N LEU A 409 18.85 -5.84 -7.71
CA LEU A 409 18.36 -4.76 -8.57
C LEU A 409 19.45 -3.72 -8.88
N ALA A 410 20.36 -3.45 -7.94
CA ALA A 410 21.51 -2.58 -8.19
C ALA A 410 22.52 -3.23 -9.15
N ASP A 411 22.72 -4.53 -9.08
CA ASP A 411 23.55 -5.28 -10.03
C ASP A 411 22.89 -5.30 -11.41
N LEU A 412 21.57 -5.48 -11.49
CA LEU A 412 20.85 -5.39 -12.75
C LEU A 412 21.02 -3.99 -13.38
N GLN A 413 20.98 -2.93 -12.58
CA GLN A 413 21.27 -1.58 -13.06
C GLN A 413 22.70 -1.46 -13.61
N ARG A 414 23.69 -2.10 -12.99
CA ARG A 414 25.08 -2.11 -13.52
C ARG A 414 25.19 -2.86 -14.84
N THR A 415 24.49 -3.98 -14.96
CA THR A 415 24.44 -4.80 -16.16
C THR A 415 23.77 -4.06 -17.33
N LEU A 416 22.61 -3.46 -17.10
CA LEU A 416 21.83 -2.79 -18.14
C LEU A 416 22.28 -1.34 -18.43
N GLY A 417 22.98 -0.72 -17.49
CA GLY A 417 23.23 0.73 -17.45
C GLY A 417 22.06 1.51 -16.82
N ALA A 418 22.38 2.65 -16.20
CA ALA A 418 21.43 3.45 -15.40
C ALA A 418 20.22 3.91 -16.23
N ASP A 419 20.42 4.37 -17.45
CA ASP A 419 19.34 4.88 -18.32
C ASP A 419 18.39 3.76 -18.76
N THR A 420 18.91 2.57 -19.05
CA THR A 420 18.09 1.41 -19.42
C THR A 420 17.29 0.92 -18.22
N MET A 421 17.91 0.85 -17.05
CA MET A 421 17.20 0.50 -15.80
C MET A 421 16.08 1.51 -15.48
N ALA A 422 16.33 2.80 -15.65
CA ALA A 422 15.28 3.82 -15.44
C ALA A 422 14.11 3.64 -16.42
N ARG A 423 14.39 3.34 -17.71
CA ARG A 423 13.34 3.02 -18.70
C ARG A 423 12.60 1.72 -18.36
N LEU A 424 13.32 0.70 -17.90
CA LEU A 424 12.75 -0.57 -17.46
C LEU A 424 11.75 -0.36 -16.34
N LEU A 425 12.14 0.27 -15.24
CA LEU A 425 11.26 0.49 -14.08
C LEU A 425 10.05 1.35 -14.43
N LYS A 426 10.25 2.40 -15.22
CA LYS A 426 9.14 3.25 -15.68
C LYS A 426 8.17 2.48 -16.58
N ARG A 427 8.67 1.62 -17.46
CA ARG A 427 7.84 0.77 -18.31
C ARG A 427 7.12 -0.29 -17.49
N TYR A 428 7.81 -0.91 -16.53
CA TYR A 428 7.24 -1.91 -15.63
C TYR A 428 6.06 -1.33 -14.83
N ALA A 429 6.25 -0.15 -14.21
CA ALA A 429 5.18 0.55 -13.51
C ALA A 429 3.99 0.87 -14.43
N ARG A 430 4.24 1.36 -15.64
CA ARG A 430 3.20 1.70 -16.61
C ARG A 430 2.43 0.47 -17.10
N ASP A 431 3.13 -0.61 -17.44
CA ASP A 431 2.54 -1.79 -18.06
C ASP A 431 1.71 -2.61 -17.03
N HIS A 432 2.00 -2.46 -15.73
CA HIS A 432 1.26 -3.09 -14.62
C HIS A 432 0.47 -2.10 -13.76
N TRP A 433 0.16 -0.92 -14.28
CA TRP A 433 -0.53 0.13 -13.55
C TRP A 433 -1.91 -0.33 -13.06
N TYR A 434 -2.08 -0.44 -11.72
CA TYR A 434 -3.19 -1.08 -11.01
C TYR A 434 -3.40 -2.58 -11.33
N GLY A 435 -2.47 -3.18 -12.05
CA GLY A 435 -2.44 -4.60 -12.34
C GLY A 435 -1.70 -5.40 -11.28
N VAL A 436 -1.51 -6.67 -11.56
CA VAL A 436 -0.68 -7.59 -10.80
C VAL A 436 0.48 -8.03 -11.69
N SER A 437 1.66 -8.08 -11.15
CA SER A 437 2.86 -8.56 -11.81
C SER A 437 3.39 -9.83 -11.14
N THR A 438 4.13 -10.60 -11.90
CA THR A 438 4.86 -11.79 -11.46
C THR A 438 6.36 -11.60 -11.68
N THR A 439 7.19 -12.42 -11.03
CA THR A 439 8.63 -12.48 -11.29
C THR A 439 8.92 -12.67 -12.78
N ASP A 440 8.17 -13.54 -13.44
CA ASP A 440 8.31 -13.80 -14.88
C ASP A 440 8.00 -12.57 -15.74
N ASP A 441 7.00 -11.76 -15.38
CA ASP A 441 6.69 -10.54 -16.11
C ASP A 441 7.85 -9.55 -16.02
N PHE A 442 8.46 -9.40 -14.85
CA PHE A 442 9.64 -8.54 -14.68
C PHE A 442 10.86 -9.07 -15.45
N LYS A 443 11.16 -10.37 -15.34
CA LYS A 443 12.27 -11.01 -16.07
C LYS A 443 12.11 -10.85 -17.58
N LYS A 444 10.94 -11.12 -18.12
CA LYS A 444 10.64 -10.96 -19.55
C LYS A 444 10.79 -9.50 -20.02
N LEU A 445 10.31 -8.56 -19.19
CA LEU A 445 10.44 -7.16 -19.52
C LEU A 445 11.91 -6.72 -19.49
N ALA A 446 12.69 -7.13 -18.49
CA ALA A 446 14.12 -6.83 -18.40
C ALA A 446 14.89 -7.40 -19.60
N GLN A 447 14.64 -8.66 -19.97
CA GLN A 447 15.23 -9.29 -21.17
C GLN A 447 14.90 -8.52 -22.45
N SER A 448 13.71 -7.92 -22.54
CA SER A 448 13.34 -7.11 -23.72
C SER A 448 14.07 -5.78 -23.84
N MET A 449 14.87 -5.40 -22.85
CA MET A 449 15.62 -4.13 -22.79
C MET A 449 17.08 -4.26 -23.22
N THR A 450 17.55 -5.50 -23.46
CA THR A 450 18.94 -5.82 -23.87
C THR A 450 18.96 -7.02 -24.79
N ASP A 451 20.00 -7.08 -25.65
CA ASP A 451 20.31 -8.24 -26.48
C ASP A 451 21.14 -9.28 -25.71
N ASP A 452 21.73 -8.92 -24.56
CA ASP A 452 22.49 -9.85 -23.72
C ASP A 452 21.53 -10.83 -23.03
N ASP A 453 21.95 -12.10 -22.91
CA ASP A 453 21.19 -13.10 -22.17
C ASP A 453 21.27 -12.84 -20.65
N LEU A 454 20.15 -12.53 -20.04
CA LEU A 454 20.03 -12.34 -18.58
C LEU A 454 19.81 -13.65 -17.81
N GLY A 455 19.73 -14.80 -18.46
CA GLY A 455 19.59 -16.10 -17.78
C GLY A 455 20.66 -16.33 -16.70
N PRO A 456 21.96 -16.22 -17.03
CA PRO A 456 23.04 -16.35 -16.03
C PRO A 456 22.97 -15.31 -14.90
N PHE A 457 22.46 -14.10 -15.19
CA PHE A 457 22.25 -13.06 -14.16
C PHE A 457 21.21 -13.52 -13.13
N TRP A 458 20.06 -14.03 -13.58
CA TRP A 458 18.99 -14.46 -12.67
C TRP A 458 19.43 -15.63 -11.79
N GLU A 459 20.14 -16.59 -12.38
CA GLU A 459 20.71 -17.73 -11.65
C GLU A 459 21.70 -17.26 -10.58
N ALA A 460 22.66 -16.40 -10.93
CA ALA A 460 23.65 -15.87 -9.99
C ALA A 460 23.03 -15.06 -8.84
N HIS A 461 21.86 -14.46 -9.06
CA HIS A 461 21.14 -13.68 -8.06
C HIS A 461 19.96 -14.43 -7.41
N ARG A 462 19.92 -15.76 -7.56
CA ARG A 462 18.89 -16.64 -6.94
C ARG A 462 17.45 -16.16 -7.21
N ILE A 463 17.20 -15.62 -8.43
CA ILE A 463 15.90 -15.18 -8.90
C ILE A 463 15.37 -16.23 -9.89
N ASN A 464 14.61 -17.20 -9.38
CA ASN A 464 14.11 -18.36 -10.13
C ASN A 464 12.88 -18.04 -11.00
#